data_3fa7d076b468e0fa28d33d39c33b68a0
#
_entry.id   3fa7d076b468e0fa28d33d39c33b68a0
#
_cell.length_a   1.000
_cell.length_b   1.000
_cell.length_c   1.000
_cell.angle_alpha   90.00
_cell.angle_beta   90.00
_cell.angle_gamma   90.00
#
_symmetry.space_group_name_H-M   'P 1'
#
loop_
_entity.id
_entity.type
_entity.pdbx_description
1 polymer ?
#
loop_
_entity_poly.entity_id
_entity_poly.type
_entity_poly.pdbx_seq_one_letter_code
_entity_poly.pdbx_strand_id
1 'polypeptide(L)'
;ATAWSYGVDETMTFLIPNWEGGASGYNVGEKSQLCETMKDNGVPKRSAEQFCQQVPTYRGEKAFTSGPVYMGAIICFLFVLGLLIVPGPYKWALLVATLFSVALAWGRNMMWLTELFFNYFPMYNKFRAVESILVVAEITMPLLGILALQQIVDKKIAWEKLRMNMFIAGGITAGLCLFFALFASVVDVTSSYDAQWVNQVPAWLRDAIFDERTAMIKADAWRSFIFIALGFAVVYWYAWKSNTQPLASSPYRLIAFYGALAVLVLADMLPVNKRFFGNDHFVKAKDADAYFAMQPYEQQILQDESYYRVLNLATNTFNDARTSYRLKSIGGYSAAKLRRYQDLIDEHISKEMNPLMQTVMRTQGFMLPDENEGKDFPVLNMLNMKYAVVPLQGGKQAPVQNPYAMGNCWFVDEVILVDTPDEECALLSEIDLHKQAVADKKFAEALDITKPEVTPLMAFDESSIELTSYAPNCLQYESMNERNQVAVFSEIYYPYDWHLYIVNNNGEKMELPLARVNYTLRAAVIPAGHHQLVMEFQPHAIQTDKWCMAILILALLLSVGGLTYPLWRKKK
;
A
#
# COMPACT_ATOMS: atom_id res chain seq x y z
N ALA A 1 10.12 -0.38 -4.18
CA ALA A 1 9.12 -0.95 -5.08
C ALA A 1 8.90 -2.45 -4.84
N THR A 2 9.87 -3.18 -4.30
CA THR A 2 9.83 -4.65 -4.16
C THR A 2 9.63 -5.14 -2.72
N ALA A 3 9.16 -4.29 -1.81
CA ALA A 3 8.96 -4.65 -0.40
C ALA A 3 7.90 -5.77 -0.20
N TRP A 4 6.93 -5.86 -1.09
CA TRP A 4 5.93 -6.93 -1.14
C TRP A 4 6.19 -7.91 -2.29
N SER A 5 7.42 -8.40 -2.36
CA SER A 5 7.76 -9.53 -3.22
C SER A 5 7.31 -10.83 -2.58
N TYR A 6 6.71 -11.69 -3.40
CA TYR A 6 6.28 -13.01 -3.00
C TYR A 6 7.49 -13.95 -2.85
N GLY A 7 7.54 -14.74 -1.80
CA GLY A 7 8.58 -15.77 -1.63
C GLY A 7 8.44 -16.86 -2.70
N VAL A 8 9.55 -17.44 -3.13
CA VAL A 8 9.52 -18.56 -4.08
C VAL A 8 8.79 -19.76 -3.46
N ASP A 9 9.12 -20.09 -2.22
CA ASP A 9 8.48 -21.15 -1.43
C ASP A 9 7.07 -20.75 -0.98
N GLU A 10 6.78 -19.45 -0.82
CA GLU A 10 5.45 -18.92 -0.54
C GLU A 10 4.42 -19.33 -1.63
N THR A 11 4.87 -19.68 -2.84
CA THR A 11 4.01 -20.22 -3.91
C THR A 11 3.28 -21.51 -3.48
N MET A 12 3.80 -22.22 -2.49
CA MET A 12 3.12 -23.40 -1.91
C MET A 12 1.82 -23.07 -1.20
N THR A 13 1.59 -21.80 -0.82
CA THR A 13 0.31 -21.36 -0.25
C THR A 13 -0.87 -21.53 -1.21
N PHE A 14 -0.62 -21.58 -2.53
CA PHE A 14 -1.66 -21.93 -3.51
C PHE A 14 -2.35 -23.24 -3.19
N LEU A 15 -1.62 -24.17 -2.60
CA LEU A 15 -2.04 -25.54 -2.30
C LEU A 15 -2.23 -25.80 -0.80
N ILE A 16 -1.35 -25.23 0.05
CA ILE A 16 -1.33 -25.41 1.51
C ILE A 16 -1.43 -24.02 2.15
N PRO A 17 -2.61 -23.56 2.62
CA PRO A 17 -2.85 -22.16 2.98
C PRO A 17 -1.85 -21.57 4.00
N ASN A 18 -1.57 -22.30 5.08
CA ASN A 18 -0.67 -21.84 6.14
C ASN A 18 0.79 -22.28 5.92
N TRP A 19 1.21 -22.45 4.66
CA TRP A 19 2.60 -22.80 4.35
C TRP A 19 3.60 -21.81 4.95
N GLU A 20 3.29 -20.51 4.87
CA GLU A 20 4.12 -19.44 5.44
C GLU A 20 3.64 -18.95 6.81
N GLY A 21 2.81 -19.75 7.51
CA GLY A 21 2.35 -19.38 8.86
C GLY A 21 1.19 -18.38 8.91
N GLY A 22 0.52 -18.12 7.79
CA GLY A 22 -0.70 -17.30 7.73
C GLY A 22 -0.45 -15.81 7.66
N ALA A 23 -1.01 -15.02 8.60
CA ALA A 23 -0.86 -13.57 8.69
C ALA A 23 0.32 -13.18 9.60
N SER A 24 0.80 -11.93 9.48
CA SER A 24 1.90 -11.39 10.32
C SER A 24 1.57 -11.40 11.81
N GLY A 25 0.29 -11.23 12.16
CA GLY A 25 -0.23 -11.46 13.52
C GLY A 25 -1.39 -12.45 13.42
N TYR A 26 -1.14 -13.72 13.65
CA TYR A 26 -2.13 -14.78 13.45
C TYR A 26 -2.73 -15.27 14.77
N ASN A 27 -4.05 -15.48 14.78
CA ASN A 27 -4.73 -16.07 15.89
C ASN A 27 -4.64 -17.60 15.81
N VAL A 28 -3.73 -18.19 16.59
CA VAL A 28 -3.56 -19.66 16.65
C VAL A 28 -4.63 -20.33 17.47
N GLY A 29 -5.38 -19.58 18.26
CA GLY A 29 -6.46 -20.08 19.11
C GLY A 29 -6.01 -20.49 20.52
N GLU A 30 -6.96 -20.48 21.45
CA GLU A 30 -6.74 -20.77 22.89
C GLU A 30 -6.37 -22.23 23.16
N LYS A 31 -6.62 -23.12 22.20
CA LYS A 31 -6.34 -24.58 22.25
C LYS A 31 -5.13 -24.98 21.42
N SER A 32 -4.36 -24.02 20.94
CA SER A 32 -3.11 -24.30 20.20
C SER A 32 -2.06 -24.92 21.11
N GLN A 33 -1.15 -25.68 20.53
CA GLN A 33 -0.02 -26.25 21.26
C GLN A 33 0.82 -25.16 21.92
N LEU A 34 1.02 -24.03 21.25
CA LEU A 34 1.70 -22.87 21.81
C LEU A 34 1.00 -22.35 23.07
N CYS A 35 -0.33 -22.20 23.05
CA CYS A 35 -1.08 -21.67 24.19
C CYS A 35 -1.02 -22.63 25.41
N GLU A 36 -1.05 -23.94 25.18
CA GLU A 36 -0.88 -24.95 26.23
C GLU A 36 0.56 -24.90 26.78
N THR A 37 1.59 -24.90 25.91
CA THR A 37 2.99 -24.78 26.34
C THR A 37 3.24 -23.52 27.17
N MET A 38 2.63 -22.39 26.85
CA MET A 38 2.75 -21.16 27.65
C MET A 38 2.17 -21.34 29.05
N LYS A 39 0.99 -21.98 29.15
CA LYS A 39 0.34 -22.26 30.44
C LYS A 39 1.18 -23.21 31.30
N ASP A 40 1.74 -24.24 30.70
CA ASP A 40 2.59 -25.23 31.37
C ASP A 40 3.92 -24.61 31.88
N ASN A 41 4.42 -23.59 31.19
CA ASN A 41 5.58 -22.80 31.64
C ASN A 41 5.21 -21.67 32.63
N GLY A 42 4.01 -21.67 33.18
CA GLY A 42 3.59 -20.78 34.25
C GLY A 42 3.10 -19.39 33.80
N VAL A 43 2.87 -19.19 32.53
CA VAL A 43 2.25 -17.93 32.03
C VAL A 43 0.78 -17.90 32.45
N PRO A 44 0.30 -16.80 33.07
CA PRO A 44 -1.11 -16.68 33.45
C PRO A 44 -2.03 -16.93 32.26
N LYS A 45 -3.09 -17.71 32.46
CA LYS A 45 -4.04 -18.13 31.43
C LYS A 45 -4.47 -16.97 30.50
N ARG A 46 -4.87 -15.84 31.10
CA ARG A 46 -5.34 -14.67 30.37
C ARG A 46 -4.25 -14.07 29.47
N SER A 47 -3.01 -14.01 29.94
CA SER A 47 -1.87 -13.50 29.20
C SER A 47 -1.49 -14.43 28.05
N ALA A 48 -1.51 -15.75 28.27
CA ALA A 48 -1.27 -16.75 27.23
C ALA A 48 -2.34 -16.67 26.13
N GLU A 49 -3.62 -16.60 26.50
CA GLU A 49 -4.73 -16.47 25.56
C GLU A 49 -4.66 -15.16 24.75
N GLN A 50 -4.30 -14.05 25.37
CA GLN A 50 -4.11 -12.78 24.70
C GLN A 50 -2.93 -12.82 23.70
N PHE A 51 -1.81 -13.43 24.07
CA PHE A 51 -0.67 -13.61 23.17
C PHE A 51 -1.03 -14.48 21.97
N CYS A 52 -1.78 -15.57 22.20
CA CYS A 52 -2.20 -16.50 21.16
C CYS A 52 -3.18 -15.89 20.13
N GLN A 53 -3.75 -14.71 20.40
CA GLN A 53 -4.58 -13.98 19.43
C GLN A 53 -3.76 -13.25 18.36
N GLN A 54 -2.45 -12.98 18.62
CA GLN A 54 -1.58 -12.22 17.70
C GLN A 54 -0.14 -12.76 17.73
N VAL A 55 0.03 -14.02 17.31
CA VAL A 55 1.35 -14.66 17.26
C VAL A 55 2.07 -14.31 15.96
N PRO A 56 3.39 -14.02 15.98
CA PRO A 56 4.18 -13.77 14.76
C PRO A 56 4.51 -15.10 14.04
N THR A 57 3.48 -15.75 13.50
CA THR A 57 3.64 -17.04 12.82
C THR A 57 4.11 -16.91 11.38
N TYR A 58 3.87 -15.76 10.73
CA TYR A 58 4.29 -15.53 9.35
C TYR A 58 5.82 -15.55 9.25
N ARG A 59 6.35 -16.36 8.32
CA ARG A 59 7.78 -16.53 8.08
C ARG A 59 8.24 -16.12 6.68
N GLY A 60 7.30 -15.72 5.81
CA GLY A 60 7.59 -15.30 4.44
C GLY A 60 8.38 -13.98 4.37
N GLU A 61 8.67 -13.57 3.15
CA GLU A 61 9.59 -12.46 2.90
C GLU A 61 8.93 -11.06 2.85
N LYS A 62 7.60 -10.98 2.89
CA LYS A 62 6.89 -9.68 2.87
C LYS A 62 7.07 -8.95 4.18
N ALA A 63 7.09 -7.62 4.14
CA ALA A 63 7.19 -6.79 5.33
C ALA A 63 6.05 -7.07 6.33
N PHE A 64 4.85 -7.29 5.82
CA PHE A 64 3.68 -7.79 6.55
C PHE A 64 2.65 -8.36 5.57
N THR A 65 1.77 -9.22 6.06
CA THR A 65 0.64 -9.76 5.29
C THR A 65 -0.58 -9.98 6.16
N SER A 66 -1.76 -9.82 5.59
CA SER A 66 -3.04 -10.16 6.23
C SER A 66 -3.46 -11.59 5.98
N GLY A 67 -2.78 -12.33 5.11
CA GLY A 67 -3.06 -13.72 4.80
C GLY A 67 -2.38 -14.20 3.52
N PRO A 68 -2.44 -15.50 3.23
CA PRO A 68 -1.85 -16.11 2.05
C PRO A 68 -2.71 -15.91 0.80
N VAL A 69 -2.09 -16.03 -0.37
CA VAL A 69 -2.81 -16.25 -1.63
C VAL A 69 -3.11 -17.74 -1.72
N TYR A 70 -4.38 -18.13 -1.58
CA TYR A 70 -4.82 -19.52 -1.63
C TYR A 70 -5.73 -19.77 -2.83
N MET A 71 -5.29 -20.64 -3.75
CA MET A 71 -6.03 -20.97 -4.96
C MET A 71 -7.11 -22.03 -4.73
N GLY A 72 -6.96 -22.85 -3.71
CA GLY A 72 -7.82 -24.01 -3.42
C GLY A 72 -7.20 -25.34 -3.85
N ALA A 73 -7.22 -26.31 -2.95
CA ALA A 73 -6.60 -27.61 -3.17
C ALA A 73 -7.23 -28.37 -4.36
N ILE A 74 -8.55 -28.29 -4.48
CA ILE A 74 -9.29 -28.89 -5.60
C ILE A 74 -8.98 -28.19 -6.92
N ILE A 75 -8.85 -26.85 -6.90
CA ILE A 75 -8.50 -26.07 -8.10
C ILE A 75 -7.10 -26.42 -8.58
N CYS A 76 -6.12 -26.57 -7.66
CA CYS A 76 -4.77 -27.01 -8.03
C CYS A 76 -4.79 -28.41 -8.69
N PHE A 77 -5.56 -29.35 -8.14
CA PHE A 77 -5.75 -30.67 -8.77
C PHE A 77 -6.36 -30.54 -10.17
N LEU A 78 -7.44 -29.79 -10.33
CA LEU A 78 -8.11 -29.59 -11.62
C LEU A 78 -7.23 -28.84 -12.63
N PHE A 79 -6.39 -27.90 -12.18
CA PHE A 79 -5.42 -27.21 -13.01
C PHE A 79 -4.39 -28.18 -13.60
N VAL A 80 -3.78 -29.03 -12.75
CA VAL A 80 -2.83 -30.04 -13.21
C VAL A 80 -3.50 -31.04 -14.14
N LEU A 81 -4.73 -31.49 -13.82
CA LEU A 81 -5.51 -32.34 -14.71
C LEU A 81 -5.76 -31.63 -16.06
N GLY A 82 -6.09 -30.35 -16.05
CA GLY A 82 -6.31 -29.55 -17.25
C GLY A 82 -5.09 -29.49 -18.16
N LEU A 83 -3.90 -29.35 -17.61
CA LEU A 83 -2.65 -29.42 -18.37
C LEU A 83 -2.46 -30.75 -19.11
N LEU A 84 -2.93 -31.84 -18.49
CA LEU A 84 -2.79 -33.18 -19.06
C LEU A 84 -3.85 -33.50 -20.11
N ILE A 85 -5.09 -33.01 -19.96
CA ILE A 85 -6.23 -33.46 -20.77
C ILE A 85 -6.81 -32.44 -21.73
N VAL A 86 -6.64 -31.13 -21.51
CA VAL A 86 -7.18 -30.09 -22.40
C VAL A 86 -6.35 -30.02 -23.68
N PRO A 87 -6.95 -30.18 -24.87
CA PRO A 87 -6.22 -30.13 -26.14
C PRO A 87 -6.00 -28.66 -26.60
N GLY A 88 -5.08 -28.48 -27.54
CA GLY A 88 -4.88 -27.23 -28.25
C GLY A 88 -3.99 -26.20 -27.51
N PRO A 89 -3.88 -24.98 -28.05
CA PRO A 89 -2.95 -23.97 -27.56
C PRO A 89 -3.41 -23.27 -26.28
N TYR A 90 -4.72 -23.27 -25.98
CA TYR A 90 -5.28 -22.53 -24.83
C TYR A 90 -4.67 -22.94 -23.49
N LYS A 91 -4.42 -24.24 -23.26
CA LYS A 91 -3.78 -24.69 -22.03
C LYS A 91 -2.39 -24.13 -21.82
N TRP A 92 -1.63 -23.98 -22.93
CA TRP A 92 -0.29 -23.42 -22.87
C TRP A 92 -0.32 -21.91 -22.61
N ALA A 93 -1.27 -21.21 -23.23
CA ALA A 93 -1.49 -19.79 -22.96
C ALA A 93 -1.84 -19.55 -21.48
N LEU A 94 -2.75 -20.35 -20.92
CA LEU A 94 -3.13 -20.27 -19.51
C LEU A 94 -1.96 -20.65 -18.58
N LEU A 95 -1.20 -21.70 -18.92
CA LEU A 95 0.00 -22.07 -18.16
C LEU A 95 1.05 -20.96 -18.17
N VAL A 96 1.36 -20.41 -19.35
CA VAL A 96 2.35 -19.34 -19.49
C VAL A 96 1.89 -18.10 -18.72
N ALA A 97 0.61 -17.71 -18.81
CA ALA A 97 0.07 -16.58 -18.05
C ALA A 97 0.18 -16.82 -16.54
N THR A 98 -0.14 -18.02 -16.06
CA THR A 98 0.01 -18.41 -14.64
C THR A 98 1.47 -18.31 -14.20
N LEU A 99 2.39 -18.99 -14.89
CA LEU A 99 3.81 -19.02 -14.52
C LEU A 99 4.44 -17.63 -14.62
N PHE A 100 4.04 -16.85 -15.60
CA PHE A 100 4.54 -15.50 -15.78
C PHE A 100 4.05 -14.55 -14.66
N SER A 101 2.78 -14.66 -14.25
CA SER A 101 2.27 -13.89 -13.11
C SER A 101 2.97 -14.27 -11.80
N VAL A 102 3.26 -15.54 -11.59
CA VAL A 102 4.03 -16.03 -10.42
C VAL A 102 5.47 -15.47 -10.47
N ALA A 103 6.13 -15.56 -11.63
CA ALA A 103 7.51 -15.05 -11.80
C ALA A 103 7.60 -13.53 -11.55
N LEU A 104 6.62 -12.75 -12.01
CA LEU A 104 6.55 -11.32 -11.71
C LEU A 104 6.25 -11.05 -10.23
N ALA A 105 5.41 -11.86 -9.58
CA ALA A 105 5.10 -11.73 -8.16
C ALA A 105 6.32 -11.99 -7.25
N TRP A 106 7.26 -12.84 -7.67
CA TRP A 106 8.51 -13.09 -6.95
C TRP A 106 9.38 -11.82 -6.81
N GLY A 107 9.16 -10.80 -7.64
CA GLY A 107 9.75 -9.47 -7.48
C GLY A 107 11.27 -9.51 -7.27
N ARG A 108 11.74 -9.21 -6.05
CA ARG A 108 13.18 -9.23 -5.71
C ARG A 108 13.83 -10.60 -5.85
N ASN A 109 13.07 -11.69 -5.75
CA ASN A 109 13.57 -13.05 -5.90
C ASN A 109 13.80 -13.43 -7.37
N MET A 110 13.31 -12.60 -8.32
CA MET A 110 13.55 -12.70 -9.76
C MET A 110 13.92 -11.33 -10.36
N MET A 111 14.97 -10.72 -9.81
CA MET A 111 15.28 -9.29 -10.01
C MET A 111 15.47 -8.91 -11.46
N TRP A 112 16.11 -9.74 -12.28
CA TRP A 112 16.31 -9.47 -13.70
C TRP A 112 14.99 -9.24 -14.47
N LEU A 113 13.94 -10.01 -14.14
CA LEU A 113 12.62 -9.85 -14.75
C LEU A 113 11.94 -8.59 -14.22
N THR A 114 12.06 -8.34 -12.91
CA THR A 114 11.50 -7.16 -12.26
C THR A 114 12.13 -5.89 -12.79
N GLU A 115 13.44 -5.83 -12.98
CA GLU A 115 14.16 -4.68 -13.58
C GLU A 115 13.75 -4.44 -15.04
N LEU A 116 13.58 -5.51 -15.82
CA LEU A 116 13.09 -5.40 -17.20
C LEU A 116 11.73 -4.70 -17.23
N PHE A 117 10.79 -5.13 -16.37
CA PHE A 117 9.47 -4.53 -16.30
C PHE A 117 9.48 -3.14 -15.69
N PHE A 118 10.27 -2.92 -14.65
CA PHE A 118 10.40 -1.64 -13.98
C PHE A 118 10.92 -0.53 -14.90
N ASN A 119 11.87 -0.86 -15.77
CA ASN A 119 12.51 0.10 -16.67
C ASN A 119 11.76 0.30 -17.98
N TYR A 120 11.12 -0.74 -18.52
CA TYR A 120 10.60 -0.71 -19.88
C TYR A 120 9.08 -0.86 -19.99
N PHE A 121 8.41 -1.39 -18.97
CA PHE A 121 6.95 -1.54 -19.04
C PHE A 121 6.25 -0.29 -18.47
N PRO A 122 5.37 0.35 -19.27
CA PRO A 122 4.70 1.57 -18.83
C PRO A 122 3.96 1.38 -17.51
N MET A 123 4.10 2.32 -16.60
CA MET A 123 3.42 2.38 -15.30
C MET A 123 3.82 1.30 -14.28
N TYR A 124 4.56 0.24 -14.65
CA TYR A 124 4.91 -0.85 -13.71
C TYR A 124 5.66 -0.34 -12.48
N ASN A 125 6.55 0.64 -12.64
CA ASN A 125 7.30 1.27 -11.56
C ASN A 125 6.45 2.11 -10.58
N LYS A 126 5.16 2.30 -10.84
CA LYS A 126 4.22 2.98 -9.94
C LYS A 126 3.53 2.03 -8.96
N PHE A 127 3.58 0.74 -9.22
CA PHE A 127 3.02 -0.27 -8.31
C PHE A 127 4.06 -0.67 -7.26
N ARG A 128 3.61 -0.83 -6.00
CA ARG A 128 4.47 -1.20 -4.87
C ARG A 128 4.30 -2.66 -4.44
N ALA A 129 3.11 -3.22 -4.61
CA ALA A 129 2.79 -4.61 -4.27
C ALA A 129 2.83 -5.45 -5.55
N VAL A 130 4.02 -5.92 -5.93
CA VAL A 130 4.22 -6.73 -7.15
C VAL A 130 3.45 -8.05 -7.11
N GLU A 131 3.18 -8.58 -5.91
CA GLU A 131 2.37 -9.80 -5.71
C GLU A 131 0.92 -9.68 -6.21
N SER A 132 0.38 -8.47 -6.36
CA SER A 132 -0.99 -8.26 -6.86
C SER A 132 -1.21 -8.83 -8.27
N ILE A 133 -0.14 -9.07 -9.03
CA ILE A 133 -0.22 -9.73 -10.35
C ILE A 133 -0.73 -11.18 -10.25
N LEU A 134 -0.70 -11.80 -9.07
CA LEU A 134 -1.23 -13.16 -8.85
C LEU A 134 -2.72 -13.29 -9.13
N VAL A 135 -3.47 -12.18 -9.21
CA VAL A 135 -4.87 -12.17 -9.70
C VAL A 135 -5.00 -12.86 -11.06
N VAL A 136 -3.95 -12.81 -11.90
CA VAL A 136 -3.93 -13.54 -13.19
C VAL A 136 -3.95 -15.04 -12.93
N ALA A 137 -3.16 -15.56 -11.99
CA ALA A 137 -3.16 -16.97 -11.61
C ALA A 137 -4.50 -17.39 -11.00
N GLU A 138 -5.14 -16.52 -10.17
CA GLU A 138 -6.46 -16.75 -9.58
C GLU A 138 -7.57 -16.92 -10.65
N ILE A 139 -7.38 -16.34 -11.83
CA ILE A 139 -8.31 -16.50 -12.95
C ILE A 139 -7.92 -17.68 -13.84
N THR A 140 -6.63 -17.80 -14.19
CA THR A 140 -6.19 -18.79 -15.18
C THR A 140 -6.21 -20.22 -14.68
N MET A 141 -5.92 -20.45 -13.39
CA MET A 141 -5.93 -21.79 -12.80
C MET A 141 -7.35 -22.38 -12.75
N PRO A 142 -8.37 -21.70 -12.18
CA PRO A 142 -9.75 -22.20 -12.21
C PRO A 142 -10.29 -22.37 -13.64
N LEU A 143 -9.94 -21.42 -14.55
CA LEU A 143 -10.39 -21.50 -15.94
C LEU A 143 -9.91 -22.78 -16.62
N LEU A 144 -8.63 -23.14 -16.46
CA LEU A 144 -8.11 -24.39 -17.00
C LEU A 144 -8.75 -25.61 -16.34
N GLY A 145 -9.03 -25.54 -15.04
CA GLY A 145 -9.79 -26.54 -14.30
C GLY A 145 -11.21 -26.75 -14.86
N ILE A 146 -11.92 -25.66 -15.16
CA ILE A 146 -13.26 -25.70 -15.80
C ILE A 146 -13.18 -26.33 -17.20
N LEU A 147 -12.17 -25.95 -17.99
CA LEU A 147 -11.96 -26.56 -19.32
C LEU A 147 -11.67 -28.07 -19.21
N ALA A 148 -10.97 -28.52 -18.16
CA ALA A 148 -10.77 -29.96 -17.91
C ALA A 148 -12.10 -30.66 -17.61
N LEU A 149 -12.94 -30.08 -16.74
CA LEU A 149 -14.26 -30.60 -16.43
C LEU A 149 -15.15 -30.69 -17.69
N GLN A 150 -15.08 -29.67 -18.57
CA GLN A 150 -15.78 -29.68 -19.84
C GLN A 150 -15.35 -30.86 -20.74
N GLN A 151 -14.03 -31.12 -20.86
CA GLN A 151 -13.53 -32.26 -21.63
C GLN A 151 -14.09 -33.61 -21.10
N ILE A 152 -14.22 -33.72 -19.77
CA ILE A 152 -14.77 -34.93 -19.12
C ILE A 152 -16.27 -35.06 -19.39
N VAL A 153 -17.03 -33.97 -19.24
CA VAL A 153 -18.48 -33.95 -19.47
C VAL A 153 -18.82 -34.24 -20.93
N ASP A 154 -18.10 -33.63 -21.86
CA ASP A 154 -18.27 -33.83 -23.30
C ASP A 154 -17.77 -35.18 -23.81
N LYS A 155 -17.20 -36.02 -22.94
CA LYS A 155 -16.65 -37.37 -23.27
C LYS A 155 -15.63 -37.36 -24.41
N LYS A 156 -14.82 -36.26 -24.50
CA LYS A 156 -13.84 -36.09 -25.58
C LYS A 156 -12.55 -36.91 -25.40
N ILE A 157 -12.45 -37.64 -24.28
CA ILE A 157 -11.23 -38.36 -23.90
C ILE A 157 -11.58 -39.83 -23.62
N ALA A 158 -10.80 -40.75 -24.17
CA ALA A 158 -10.93 -42.19 -23.88
C ALA A 158 -10.71 -42.47 -22.38
N TRP A 159 -11.54 -43.32 -21.79
CA TRP A 159 -11.53 -43.64 -20.36
C TRP A 159 -10.16 -44.05 -19.82
N GLU A 160 -9.45 -44.94 -20.53
CA GLU A 160 -8.13 -45.41 -20.13
C GLU A 160 -7.15 -44.24 -19.94
N LYS A 161 -7.12 -43.34 -20.91
CA LYS A 161 -6.27 -42.14 -20.89
C LYS A 161 -6.71 -41.16 -19.80
N LEU A 162 -8.02 -40.94 -19.66
CA LEU A 162 -8.56 -40.05 -18.63
C LEU A 162 -8.21 -40.56 -17.23
N ARG A 163 -8.45 -41.85 -16.99
CA ARG A 163 -8.13 -42.49 -15.71
C ARG A 163 -6.65 -42.34 -15.35
N MET A 164 -5.74 -42.61 -16.27
CA MET A 164 -4.31 -42.46 -16.04
C MET A 164 -3.94 -41.01 -15.69
N ASN A 165 -4.44 -40.04 -16.47
CA ASN A 165 -4.17 -38.61 -16.23
C ASN A 165 -4.72 -38.11 -14.89
N MET A 166 -5.88 -38.65 -14.45
CA MET A 166 -6.44 -38.35 -13.14
C MET A 166 -5.54 -38.85 -12.02
N PHE A 167 -5.01 -40.09 -12.12
CA PHE A 167 -4.07 -40.61 -11.12
C PHE A 167 -2.74 -39.85 -11.13
N ILE A 168 -2.25 -39.38 -12.28
CA ILE A 168 -1.05 -38.56 -12.37
C ILE A 168 -1.31 -37.22 -11.68
N ALA A 169 -2.40 -36.50 -12.02
CA ALA A 169 -2.73 -35.22 -11.43
C ALA A 169 -2.96 -35.31 -9.90
N GLY A 170 -3.73 -36.32 -9.47
CA GLY A 170 -3.95 -36.62 -8.05
C GLY A 170 -2.66 -37.02 -7.33
N GLY A 171 -1.84 -37.87 -7.96
CA GLY A 171 -0.54 -38.27 -7.41
C GLY A 171 0.42 -37.10 -7.20
N ILE A 172 0.47 -36.17 -8.13
CA ILE A 172 1.29 -34.96 -8.00
C ILE A 172 0.75 -34.10 -6.86
N THR A 173 -0.52 -33.72 -6.89
CA THR A 173 -1.06 -32.72 -5.95
C THR A 173 -1.33 -33.31 -4.56
N ALA A 174 -2.02 -34.45 -4.47
CA ALA A 174 -2.26 -35.12 -3.19
C ALA A 174 -0.97 -35.75 -2.62
N GLY A 175 -0.07 -36.26 -3.46
CA GLY A 175 1.22 -36.79 -3.04
C GLY A 175 2.10 -35.75 -2.38
N LEU A 176 2.16 -34.53 -2.96
CA LEU A 176 2.87 -33.42 -2.37
C LEU A 176 2.28 -33.00 -1.01
N CYS A 177 0.96 -32.89 -0.92
CA CYS A 177 0.29 -32.61 0.36
C CYS A 177 0.54 -33.71 1.40
N LEU A 178 0.46 -34.98 1.00
CA LEU A 178 0.71 -36.12 1.90
C LEU A 178 2.17 -36.13 2.39
N PHE A 179 3.12 -35.82 1.51
CA PHE A 179 4.52 -35.70 1.90
C PHE A 179 4.71 -34.68 3.03
N PHE A 180 4.20 -33.45 2.86
CA PHE A 180 4.32 -32.44 3.90
C PHE A 180 3.41 -32.69 5.12
N ALA A 181 2.32 -33.41 4.97
CA ALA A 181 1.51 -33.86 6.10
C ALA A 181 2.25 -34.83 7.03
N LEU A 182 3.12 -35.66 6.44
CA LEU A 182 3.91 -36.66 7.19
C LEU A 182 5.27 -36.12 7.64
N PHE A 183 5.90 -35.25 6.83
CA PHE A 183 7.28 -34.80 6.99
C PHE A 183 7.38 -33.26 7.06
N ALA A 184 6.42 -32.59 7.71
CA ALA A 184 6.43 -31.13 7.84
C ALA A 184 7.72 -30.56 8.48
N SER A 185 8.38 -31.36 9.34
CA SER A 185 9.65 -30.98 9.99
C SER A 185 10.85 -30.85 9.04
N VAL A 186 10.73 -31.23 7.77
CA VAL A 186 11.76 -30.99 6.75
C VAL A 186 11.77 -29.53 6.29
N VAL A 187 10.64 -28.81 6.48
CA VAL A 187 10.52 -27.42 6.09
C VAL A 187 11.23 -26.54 7.12
N ASP A 188 12.12 -25.67 6.64
CA ASP A 188 12.70 -24.62 7.50
C ASP A 188 11.61 -23.61 7.84
N VAL A 189 11.26 -23.51 9.13
CA VAL A 189 10.22 -22.64 9.64
C VAL A 189 10.75 -21.32 10.21
N THR A 190 12.03 -21.02 10.01
CA THR A 190 12.64 -19.74 10.41
C THR A 190 12.41 -18.64 9.38
N SER A 191 12.50 -17.39 9.81
CA SER A 191 12.37 -16.20 8.98
C SER A 191 13.51 -15.23 9.25
N SER A 192 13.90 -14.42 8.26
CA SER A 192 14.83 -13.31 8.44
C SER A 192 14.32 -12.28 9.46
N TYR A 193 13.01 -12.14 9.60
CA TYR A 193 12.38 -11.26 10.59
C TYR A 193 12.45 -11.79 12.03
N ASP A 194 12.68 -13.08 12.22
CA ASP A 194 12.81 -13.68 13.56
C ASP A 194 14.00 -13.12 14.32
N ALA A 195 15.06 -12.67 13.64
CA ALA A 195 16.22 -12.03 14.25
C ALA A 195 15.86 -10.81 15.12
N GLN A 196 14.73 -10.16 14.86
CA GLN A 196 14.26 -8.99 15.60
C GLN A 196 13.74 -9.33 17.00
N TRP A 197 13.23 -10.55 17.22
CA TRP A 197 12.58 -10.93 18.49
C TRP A 197 13.15 -12.20 19.12
N VAL A 198 13.77 -13.10 18.36
CA VAL A 198 14.25 -14.41 18.82
C VAL A 198 15.16 -14.32 20.04
N ASN A 199 16.00 -13.28 20.13
CA ASN A 199 16.92 -13.07 21.25
C ASN A 199 16.28 -12.32 22.42
N GLN A 200 15.04 -11.85 22.28
CA GLN A 200 14.32 -11.09 23.30
C GLN A 200 13.34 -11.96 24.11
N VAL A 201 13.10 -13.20 23.65
CA VAL A 201 12.17 -14.14 24.29
C VAL A 201 12.91 -15.36 24.84
N PRO A 202 12.38 -16.04 25.87
CA PRO A 202 12.95 -17.29 26.37
C PRO A 202 13.00 -18.37 25.29
N ALA A 203 14.02 -19.24 25.34
CA ALA A 203 14.23 -20.29 24.34
C ALA A 203 13.00 -21.20 24.18
N TRP A 204 12.35 -21.58 25.28
CA TRP A 204 11.15 -22.44 25.25
C TRP A 204 9.97 -21.79 24.47
N LEU A 205 9.82 -20.44 24.54
CA LEU A 205 8.75 -19.73 23.82
C LEU A 205 9.08 -19.64 22.32
N ARG A 206 10.33 -19.37 21.99
CA ARG A 206 10.82 -19.41 20.61
C ARG A 206 10.55 -20.77 19.96
N ASP A 207 10.98 -21.83 20.64
CA ASP A 207 10.85 -23.20 20.14
C ASP A 207 9.37 -23.58 20.00
N ALA A 208 8.51 -23.19 20.94
CA ALA A 208 7.06 -23.38 20.86
C ALA A 208 6.40 -22.64 19.67
N ILE A 209 6.90 -21.45 19.30
CA ILE A 209 6.42 -20.74 18.09
C ILE A 209 6.82 -21.48 16.83
N PHE A 210 8.05 -22.02 16.75
CA PHE A 210 8.51 -22.80 15.61
C PHE A 210 7.77 -24.15 15.48
N ASP A 211 7.47 -24.79 16.60
CA ASP A 211 6.62 -25.99 16.63
C ASP A 211 5.20 -25.69 16.15
N GLU A 212 4.63 -24.53 16.54
CA GLU A 212 3.31 -24.11 16.07
C GLU A 212 3.30 -23.87 14.55
N ARG A 213 4.34 -23.20 13.99
CA ARG A 213 4.48 -23.04 12.53
C ARG A 213 4.51 -24.40 11.81
N THR A 214 5.25 -25.36 12.35
CA THR A 214 5.32 -26.72 11.80
C THR A 214 3.95 -27.42 11.88
N ALA A 215 3.26 -27.29 13.00
CA ALA A 215 1.93 -27.85 13.20
C ALA A 215 0.89 -27.25 12.23
N MET A 216 0.98 -25.94 11.95
CA MET A 216 0.11 -25.28 10.97
C MET A 216 0.30 -25.82 9.56
N ILE A 217 1.55 -26.00 9.10
CA ILE A 217 1.86 -26.62 7.81
C ILE A 217 1.27 -28.03 7.73
N LYS A 218 1.52 -28.85 8.74
CA LYS A 218 1.04 -30.23 8.83
C LYS A 218 -0.48 -30.32 8.77
N ALA A 219 -1.18 -29.49 9.53
CA ALA A 219 -2.63 -29.46 9.59
C ALA A 219 -3.25 -29.10 8.24
N ASP A 220 -2.74 -28.06 7.58
CA ASP A 220 -3.26 -27.62 6.29
C ASP A 220 -2.81 -28.53 5.12
N ALA A 221 -1.67 -29.20 5.22
CA ALA A 221 -1.29 -30.24 4.26
C ALA A 221 -2.24 -31.44 4.31
N TRP A 222 -2.62 -31.93 5.53
CA TRP A 222 -3.65 -32.94 5.69
C TRP A 222 -5.01 -32.50 5.15
N ARG A 223 -5.39 -31.27 5.45
CA ARG A 223 -6.63 -30.68 4.96
C ARG A 223 -6.67 -30.68 3.42
N SER A 224 -5.64 -30.16 2.78
CA SER A 224 -5.56 -30.09 1.32
C SER A 224 -5.53 -31.48 0.68
N PHE A 225 -4.82 -32.43 1.27
CA PHE A 225 -4.85 -33.83 0.84
C PHE A 225 -6.28 -34.40 0.84
N ILE A 226 -7.04 -34.19 1.91
CA ILE A 226 -8.43 -34.70 2.03
C ILE A 226 -9.31 -34.05 0.96
N PHE A 227 -9.23 -32.74 0.74
CA PHE A 227 -10.05 -32.07 -0.27
C PHE A 227 -9.69 -32.51 -1.70
N ILE A 228 -8.40 -32.73 -1.99
CA ILE A 228 -7.99 -33.32 -3.28
C ILE A 228 -8.54 -34.74 -3.44
N ALA A 229 -8.46 -35.58 -2.42
CA ALA A 229 -8.96 -36.93 -2.47
C ALA A 229 -10.49 -36.99 -2.70
N LEU A 230 -11.25 -36.09 -2.02
CA LEU A 230 -12.69 -35.96 -2.21
C LEU A 230 -13.03 -35.42 -3.62
N GLY A 231 -12.34 -34.37 -4.07
CA GLY A 231 -12.50 -33.85 -5.42
C GLY A 231 -12.17 -34.87 -6.50
N PHE A 232 -11.07 -35.59 -6.33
CA PHE A 232 -10.69 -36.71 -7.19
C PHE A 232 -11.81 -37.79 -7.23
N ALA A 233 -12.32 -38.18 -6.07
CA ALA A 233 -13.37 -39.19 -5.97
C ALA A 233 -14.65 -38.76 -6.72
N VAL A 234 -15.07 -37.52 -6.58
CA VAL A 234 -16.25 -36.98 -7.29
C VAL A 234 -16.03 -36.97 -8.81
N VAL A 235 -14.87 -36.49 -9.28
CA VAL A 235 -14.54 -36.46 -10.71
C VAL A 235 -14.41 -37.88 -11.27
N TYR A 236 -13.76 -38.77 -10.53
CA TYR A 236 -13.60 -40.19 -10.91
C TYR A 236 -14.95 -40.92 -11.00
N TRP A 237 -15.81 -40.74 -9.98
CA TRP A 237 -17.14 -41.34 -9.95
C TRP A 237 -17.97 -40.90 -11.17
N TYR A 238 -17.98 -39.62 -11.48
CA TYR A 238 -18.72 -39.08 -12.63
C TYR A 238 -18.17 -39.66 -13.95
N ALA A 239 -16.87 -39.61 -14.14
CA ALA A 239 -16.21 -40.10 -15.35
C ALA A 239 -16.41 -41.61 -15.55
N TRP A 240 -16.26 -42.41 -14.48
CA TRP A 240 -16.48 -43.84 -14.51
C TRP A 240 -17.93 -44.19 -14.85
N LYS A 241 -18.90 -43.58 -14.19
CA LYS A 241 -20.34 -43.81 -14.46
C LYS A 241 -20.71 -43.40 -15.88
N SER A 242 -20.18 -42.31 -16.38
CA SER A 242 -20.41 -41.83 -17.74
C SER A 242 -19.84 -42.79 -18.80
N ASN A 243 -18.77 -43.53 -18.49
CA ASN A 243 -18.18 -44.48 -19.38
C ASN A 243 -18.90 -45.83 -19.35
N THR A 244 -19.30 -46.33 -18.16
CA THR A 244 -19.90 -47.66 -17.99
C THR A 244 -21.41 -47.71 -18.30
N GLN A 245 -22.09 -46.57 -18.20
CA GLN A 245 -23.52 -46.44 -18.46
C GLN A 245 -23.78 -45.32 -19.48
N PRO A 246 -23.68 -45.62 -20.78
CA PRO A 246 -23.83 -44.60 -21.82
C PRO A 246 -25.27 -44.10 -22.02
N LEU A 247 -26.24 -44.55 -21.22
CA LEU A 247 -27.61 -44.08 -21.31
C LEU A 247 -27.67 -42.57 -21.05
N ALA A 248 -28.47 -41.92 -21.88
CA ALA A 248 -28.78 -40.50 -21.91
C ALA A 248 -28.39 -39.77 -20.63
N SER A 249 -27.47 -38.85 -20.74
CA SER A 249 -26.97 -37.98 -19.65
C SER A 249 -28.18 -37.47 -18.84
N SER A 250 -28.52 -38.15 -17.75
CA SER A 250 -29.57 -37.70 -16.87
C SER A 250 -29.13 -36.32 -16.36
N PRO A 251 -29.90 -35.26 -16.60
CA PRO A 251 -29.55 -33.93 -16.14
C PRO A 251 -29.27 -33.88 -14.62
N TYR A 252 -29.90 -34.81 -13.87
CA TYR A 252 -29.67 -34.94 -12.42
C TYR A 252 -28.25 -35.40 -12.08
N ARG A 253 -27.57 -36.22 -12.90
CA ARG A 253 -26.18 -36.62 -12.65
C ARG A 253 -25.23 -35.47 -12.86
N LEU A 254 -25.47 -34.64 -13.87
CA LEU A 254 -24.68 -33.45 -14.14
C LEU A 254 -24.84 -32.41 -13.03
N ILE A 255 -26.07 -32.20 -12.59
CA ILE A 255 -26.37 -31.31 -11.45
C ILE A 255 -25.72 -31.82 -10.18
N ALA A 256 -25.81 -33.15 -9.89
CA ALA A 256 -25.16 -33.73 -8.72
C ALA A 256 -23.63 -33.62 -8.77
N PHE A 257 -23.03 -33.78 -9.96
CA PHE A 257 -21.60 -33.66 -10.17
C PHE A 257 -21.10 -32.22 -9.90
N TYR A 258 -21.69 -31.25 -10.57
CA TYR A 258 -21.31 -29.84 -10.36
C TYR A 258 -21.69 -29.33 -8.96
N GLY A 259 -22.84 -29.79 -8.43
CA GLY A 259 -23.26 -29.43 -7.08
C GLY A 259 -22.29 -29.97 -6.02
N ALA A 260 -21.86 -31.25 -6.16
CA ALA A 260 -20.87 -31.83 -5.24
C ALA A 260 -19.52 -31.10 -5.31
N LEU A 261 -19.03 -30.81 -6.52
CA LEU A 261 -17.78 -30.01 -6.67
C LEU A 261 -17.92 -28.61 -6.09
N ALA A 262 -19.02 -27.91 -6.35
CA ALA A 262 -19.26 -26.58 -5.82
C ALA A 262 -19.28 -26.59 -4.28
N VAL A 263 -19.97 -27.56 -3.67
CA VAL A 263 -19.98 -27.72 -2.20
C VAL A 263 -18.59 -27.99 -1.66
N LEU A 264 -17.82 -28.88 -2.31
CA LEU A 264 -16.45 -29.18 -1.88
C LEU A 264 -15.51 -27.98 -2.01
N VAL A 265 -15.58 -27.22 -3.12
CA VAL A 265 -14.78 -26.00 -3.31
C VAL A 265 -15.16 -24.94 -2.27
N LEU A 266 -16.45 -24.75 -2.00
CA LEU A 266 -16.90 -23.82 -0.96
C LEU A 266 -16.44 -24.28 0.43
N ALA A 267 -16.53 -25.58 0.74
CA ALA A 267 -16.06 -26.15 2.00
C ALA A 267 -14.53 -26.06 2.15
N ASP A 268 -13.81 -26.08 1.04
CA ASP A 268 -12.35 -25.86 1.01
C ASP A 268 -12.02 -24.38 1.23
N MET A 269 -12.57 -23.47 0.48
CA MET A 269 -12.13 -22.08 0.45
C MET A 269 -12.74 -21.21 1.56
N LEU A 270 -14.03 -21.34 1.87
CA LEU A 270 -14.69 -20.45 2.84
C LEU A 270 -14.08 -20.49 4.24
N PRO A 271 -13.74 -21.67 4.82
CA PRO A 271 -13.09 -21.69 6.13
C PRO A 271 -11.70 -21.04 6.12
N VAL A 272 -10.93 -21.19 5.03
CA VAL A 272 -9.63 -20.52 4.90
C VAL A 272 -9.81 -19.02 4.82
N ASN A 273 -10.73 -18.54 3.96
CA ASN A 273 -11.00 -17.10 3.84
C ASN A 273 -11.45 -16.48 5.18
N LYS A 274 -12.29 -17.21 5.95
CA LYS A 274 -12.75 -16.74 7.27
C LYS A 274 -11.66 -16.65 8.33
N ARG A 275 -10.52 -17.35 8.17
CA ARG A 275 -9.38 -17.19 9.08
C ARG A 275 -8.78 -15.79 9.00
N PHE A 276 -8.81 -15.19 7.80
CA PHE A 276 -8.16 -13.93 7.49
C PHE A 276 -9.13 -12.76 7.32
N PHE A 277 -10.39 -13.06 7.01
CA PHE A 277 -11.46 -12.07 6.88
C PHE A 277 -12.79 -12.68 7.38
N GLY A 278 -12.93 -12.73 8.69
CA GLY A 278 -14.11 -13.23 9.39
C GLY A 278 -15.02 -12.11 9.91
N ASN A 279 -16.09 -12.48 10.59
CA ASN A 279 -17.07 -11.55 11.19
C ASN A 279 -16.46 -10.65 12.28
N ASP A 280 -15.40 -11.08 12.90
CA ASP A 280 -14.60 -10.36 13.90
C ASP A 280 -13.84 -9.15 13.34
N HIS A 281 -13.66 -9.08 12.02
CA HIS A 281 -13.10 -7.91 11.34
C HIS A 281 -14.14 -6.81 11.05
N PHE A 282 -15.42 -7.10 11.23
CA PHE A 282 -16.48 -6.12 11.05
C PHE A 282 -16.83 -5.44 12.35
N VAL A 283 -16.82 -4.13 12.37
CA VAL A 283 -17.30 -3.31 13.48
C VAL A 283 -18.69 -2.78 13.16
N LYS A 284 -19.47 -2.46 14.20
CA LYS A 284 -20.76 -1.80 14.02
C LYS A 284 -20.54 -0.40 13.45
N ALA A 285 -21.42 0.07 12.60
CA ALA A 285 -21.35 1.42 12.00
C ALA A 285 -21.17 2.51 13.07
N LYS A 286 -21.88 2.42 14.19
CA LYS A 286 -21.75 3.34 15.32
C LYS A 286 -20.32 3.39 15.90
N ASP A 287 -19.62 2.26 15.94
CA ASP A 287 -18.25 2.20 16.49
C ASP A 287 -17.25 2.76 15.48
N ALA A 288 -17.49 2.55 14.18
CA ALA A 288 -16.73 3.17 13.11
C ALA A 288 -16.91 4.70 13.11
N ASP A 289 -18.15 5.19 13.26
CA ASP A 289 -18.45 6.62 13.37
C ASP A 289 -17.79 7.23 14.61
N ALA A 290 -17.76 6.49 15.74
CA ALA A 290 -17.10 6.93 16.97
C ALA A 290 -15.58 7.10 16.81
N TYR A 291 -14.94 6.28 15.96
CA TYR A 291 -13.51 6.43 15.64
C TYR A 291 -13.22 7.79 14.96
N PHE A 292 -14.14 8.27 14.12
CA PHE A 292 -14.03 9.56 13.44
C PHE A 292 -14.71 10.71 14.18
N ALA A 293 -15.24 10.48 15.40
CA ALA A 293 -15.84 11.55 16.20
C ALA A 293 -14.80 12.64 16.51
N MET A 294 -15.25 13.90 16.45
CA MET A 294 -14.41 15.06 16.71
C MET A 294 -13.85 15.02 18.13
N GLN A 295 -12.53 15.20 18.25
CA GLN A 295 -11.85 15.20 19.55
C GLN A 295 -11.79 16.62 20.13
N PRO A 296 -11.66 16.76 21.46
CA PRO A 296 -11.58 18.09 22.11
C PRO A 296 -10.44 18.96 21.57
N TYR A 297 -9.27 18.37 21.27
CA TYR A 297 -8.15 19.11 20.71
C TYR A 297 -8.44 19.60 19.27
N GLU A 298 -9.18 18.81 18.47
CA GLU A 298 -9.59 19.22 17.11
C GLU A 298 -10.54 20.42 17.18
N GLN A 299 -11.50 20.40 18.13
CA GLN A 299 -12.41 21.54 18.34
C GLN A 299 -11.67 22.82 18.71
N GLN A 300 -10.64 22.68 19.56
CA GLN A 300 -9.83 23.82 19.97
C GLN A 300 -9.00 24.40 18.82
N ILE A 301 -8.34 23.55 18.03
CA ILE A 301 -7.52 23.97 16.89
C ILE A 301 -8.40 24.59 15.79
N LEU A 302 -9.58 24.04 15.53
CA LEU A 302 -10.50 24.54 14.49
C LEU A 302 -11.15 25.90 14.81
N GLN A 303 -10.94 26.46 16.00
CA GLN A 303 -11.31 27.84 16.31
C GLN A 303 -10.39 28.87 15.63
N ASP A 304 -9.20 28.44 15.24
CA ASP A 304 -8.27 29.25 14.45
C ASP A 304 -8.64 29.11 12.96
N GLU A 305 -9.13 30.18 12.37
CA GLU A 305 -9.54 30.22 10.96
C GLU A 305 -8.36 30.50 10.00
N SER A 306 -7.16 30.74 10.53
CA SER A 306 -5.97 30.98 9.70
C SER A 306 -5.53 29.71 8.96
N TYR A 307 -4.65 29.88 7.98
CA TYR A 307 -4.05 28.72 7.30
C TYR A 307 -2.83 28.21 8.07
N TYR A 308 -2.85 26.97 8.47
CA TYR A 308 -1.78 26.31 9.23
C TYR A 308 -1.74 24.80 8.95
N ARG A 309 -0.64 24.16 9.39
CA ARG A 309 -0.53 22.71 9.47
C ARG A 309 -0.34 22.25 10.91
N VAL A 310 -0.71 20.96 11.13
CA VAL A 310 -0.68 20.32 12.44
C VAL A 310 0.25 19.10 12.40
N LEU A 311 1.09 18.98 13.42
CA LEU A 311 1.91 17.79 13.67
C LEU A 311 1.30 17.00 14.84
N ASN A 312 0.79 15.80 14.59
CA ASN A 312 0.23 14.96 15.66
C ASN A 312 1.27 13.95 16.16
N LEU A 313 1.79 14.20 17.38
CA LEU A 313 2.75 13.36 18.07
C LEU A 313 2.09 12.32 19.00
N ALA A 314 0.76 12.39 19.14
CA ALA A 314 -0.01 11.45 19.98
C ALA A 314 -0.47 10.20 19.22
N THR A 315 -0.14 10.10 17.93
CA THR A 315 -0.43 8.97 17.05
C THR A 315 0.83 8.52 16.33
N ASN A 316 0.73 7.50 15.47
CA ASN A 316 1.81 7.21 14.53
C ASN A 316 1.80 8.27 13.43
N THR A 317 2.55 9.34 13.60
CA THR A 317 2.50 10.58 12.81
C THR A 317 2.45 10.35 11.29
N PHE A 318 3.23 9.40 10.77
CA PHE A 318 3.35 9.16 9.32
C PHE A 318 2.53 7.97 8.79
N ASN A 319 1.80 7.28 9.68
CA ASN A 319 0.93 6.15 9.32
C ASN A 319 -0.52 6.33 9.79
N ASP A 320 -0.85 7.49 10.40
CA ASP A 320 -2.19 7.82 10.82
C ASP A 320 -2.89 8.70 9.78
N ALA A 321 -4.08 8.30 9.35
CA ALA A 321 -4.90 9.08 8.42
C ALA A 321 -5.96 9.95 9.14
N ARG A 322 -6.20 9.72 10.44
CA ARG A 322 -7.27 10.37 11.19
C ARG A 322 -7.07 11.87 11.36
N THR A 323 -5.83 12.29 11.66
CA THR A 323 -5.50 13.72 11.78
C THR A 323 -5.85 14.48 10.51
N SER A 324 -5.55 13.90 9.34
CA SER A 324 -5.84 14.49 8.02
C SER A 324 -7.33 14.56 7.68
N TYR A 325 -8.19 13.90 8.46
CA TYR A 325 -9.64 13.92 8.22
C TYR A 325 -10.25 15.31 8.46
N ARG A 326 -9.71 16.09 9.40
CA ARG A 326 -10.19 17.44 9.73
C ARG A 326 -9.14 18.54 9.69
N LEU A 327 -7.87 18.19 9.85
CA LEU A 327 -6.77 19.12 9.98
C LEU A 327 -5.77 18.93 8.85
N LYS A 328 -5.09 19.97 8.40
CA LYS A 328 -3.98 19.87 7.45
C LYS A 328 -2.76 19.31 8.19
N SER A 329 -2.48 18.03 7.99
CA SER A 329 -1.42 17.31 8.70
C SER A 329 -0.09 17.41 7.96
N ILE A 330 1.01 17.62 8.71
CA ILE A 330 2.39 17.43 8.22
C ILE A 330 2.68 15.95 8.01
N GLY A 331 2.08 15.08 8.85
CA GLY A 331 2.16 13.64 8.77
C GLY A 331 1.12 13.03 7.85
N GLY A 332 0.72 11.81 8.20
CA GLY A 332 -0.30 11.04 7.48
C GLY A 332 0.27 9.96 6.58
N TYR A 333 -0.58 8.99 6.25
CA TYR A 333 -0.23 7.92 5.33
C TYR A 333 -0.62 8.27 3.90
N SER A 334 0.34 8.16 2.99
CA SER A 334 0.09 8.21 1.55
C SER A 334 0.95 7.19 0.82
N ALA A 335 0.33 6.30 0.07
CA ALA A 335 1.04 5.35 -0.79
C ALA A 335 1.79 6.05 -1.94
N ALA A 336 1.34 7.26 -2.33
CA ALA A 336 1.91 8.06 -3.41
C ALA A 336 2.73 9.26 -2.89
N LYS A 337 3.28 9.17 -1.66
CA LYS A 337 4.13 10.21 -1.07
C LYS A 337 5.30 10.55 -1.99
N LEU A 338 5.57 11.83 -2.19
CA LEU A 338 6.74 12.28 -2.94
C LEU A 338 8.02 11.83 -2.25
N ARG A 339 8.99 11.36 -3.02
CA ARG A 339 10.28 10.88 -2.49
C ARG A 339 10.98 11.98 -1.68
N ARG A 340 11.05 13.21 -2.19
CA ARG A 340 11.65 14.34 -1.47
C ARG A 340 10.97 14.64 -0.14
N TYR A 341 9.66 14.42 -0.03
CA TYR A 341 8.97 14.60 1.24
C TYR A 341 9.32 13.48 2.23
N GLN A 342 9.55 12.25 1.73
CA GLN A 342 10.06 11.16 2.57
C GLN A 342 11.49 11.46 3.05
N ASP A 343 12.37 11.94 2.16
CA ASP A 343 13.73 12.32 2.53
C ASP A 343 13.71 13.46 3.59
N LEU A 344 12.81 14.44 3.44
CA LEU A 344 12.62 15.49 4.44
C LEU A 344 12.14 14.94 5.81
N ILE A 345 11.27 13.92 5.80
CA ILE A 345 10.87 13.21 7.02
C ILE A 345 12.06 12.54 7.68
N ASP A 346 12.86 11.82 6.92
CA ASP A 346 13.96 11.00 7.43
C ASP A 346 15.12 11.88 7.95
N GLU A 347 15.45 12.96 7.22
CA GLU A 347 16.61 13.78 7.52
C GLU A 347 16.33 14.94 8.50
N HIS A 348 15.11 15.45 8.54
CA HIS A 348 14.78 16.63 9.35
C HIS A 348 13.58 16.41 10.27
N ILE A 349 12.38 16.18 9.75
CA ILE A 349 11.15 16.21 10.55
C ILE A 349 11.24 15.19 11.71
N SER A 350 11.69 13.96 11.46
CA SER A 350 11.85 12.93 12.50
C SER A 350 12.88 13.34 13.56
N LYS A 351 13.93 14.05 13.17
CA LYS A 351 14.96 14.53 14.09
C LYS A 351 14.45 15.70 14.94
N GLU A 352 13.64 16.58 14.36
CA GLU A 352 13.04 17.73 15.06
C GLU A 352 11.90 17.34 16.03
N MET A 353 11.23 16.19 15.79
CA MET A 353 10.12 15.72 16.64
C MET A 353 10.56 15.44 18.08
N ASN A 354 11.75 14.88 18.30
CA ASN A 354 12.25 14.57 19.65
C ASN A 354 12.55 15.82 20.48
N PRO A 355 13.34 16.80 20.00
CA PRO A 355 13.52 18.08 20.69
C PRO A 355 12.21 18.82 20.95
N LEU A 356 11.29 18.82 19.97
CA LEU A 356 9.96 19.41 20.14
C LEU A 356 9.19 18.75 21.31
N MET A 357 9.14 17.41 21.36
CA MET A 357 8.48 16.68 22.43
C MET A 357 9.13 16.97 23.80
N GLN A 358 10.46 17.02 23.87
CA GLN A 358 11.19 17.33 25.10
C GLN A 358 10.88 18.76 25.59
N THR A 359 10.84 19.73 24.68
CA THR A 359 10.51 21.12 24.99
C THR A 359 9.10 21.22 25.54
N VAL A 360 8.11 20.59 24.88
CA VAL A 360 6.72 20.56 25.36
C VAL A 360 6.60 19.92 26.76
N MET A 361 7.28 18.79 26.98
CA MET A 361 7.26 18.11 28.27
C MET A 361 7.90 18.91 29.40
N ARG A 362 8.99 19.65 29.10
CA ARG A 362 9.70 20.51 30.06
C ARG A 362 8.86 21.71 30.48
N THR A 363 8.19 22.34 29.53
CA THR A 363 7.47 23.59 29.77
C THR A 363 6.07 23.37 30.32
N GLN A 364 5.47 22.19 30.11
CA GLN A 364 4.09 21.86 30.49
C GLN A 364 3.06 22.92 30.03
N GLY A 365 3.41 23.69 29.01
CA GLY A 365 2.63 24.81 28.50
C GLY A 365 1.84 24.44 27.24
N PHE A 366 0.82 25.24 26.95
CA PHE A 366 0.05 25.15 25.70
C PHE A 366 0.66 25.98 24.57
N MET A 367 1.83 26.56 24.78
CA MET A 367 2.61 27.34 23.82
C MET A 367 4.10 27.00 23.99
N LEU A 368 4.84 26.91 22.87
CA LEU A 368 6.28 26.72 22.94
C LEU A 368 6.94 27.99 23.51
N PRO A 369 7.96 27.83 24.36
CA PRO A 369 8.65 28.98 24.98
C PRO A 369 9.56 29.67 23.98
N ASP A 370 9.82 30.96 24.25
CA ASP A 370 10.62 31.85 23.43
C ASP A 370 12.13 31.75 23.69
N GLU A 371 12.62 30.66 24.24
CA GLU A 371 14.02 30.52 24.63
C GLU A 371 15.02 30.48 23.46
N ASN A 372 14.60 29.92 22.31
CA ASN A 372 15.46 29.68 21.14
C ASN A 372 14.93 30.30 19.83
N GLU A 373 13.95 31.18 19.89
CA GLU A 373 13.36 31.82 18.71
C GLU A 373 12.96 30.80 17.58
N GLY A 374 12.55 29.62 17.97
CA GLY A 374 12.17 28.53 17.03
C GLY A 374 13.30 27.90 16.23
N LYS A 375 14.57 28.17 16.56
CA LYS A 375 15.74 27.62 15.83
C LYS A 375 15.89 26.11 15.90
N ASP A 376 15.31 25.49 16.91
CA ASP A 376 15.36 24.02 17.07
C ASP A 376 14.46 23.24 16.09
N PHE A 377 13.55 23.95 15.37
CA PHE A 377 12.54 23.31 14.51
C PHE A 377 12.39 24.03 13.16
N PRO A 378 13.47 24.34 12.44
CA PRO A 378 13.43 25.19 11.26
C PRO A 378 12.55 24.60 10.14
N VAL A 379 12.60 23.28 9.95
CA VAL A 379 11.83 22.62 8.90
C VAL A 379 10.35 22.52 9.27
N LEU A 380 10.01 22.26 10.52
CA LEU A 380 8.62 22.31 10.99
C LEU A 380 8.03 23.73 10.90
N ASN A 381 8.83 24.76 11.18
CA ASN A 381 8.42 26.16 11.07
C ASN A 381 8.14 26.55 9.61
N MET A 382 9.05 26.21 8.66
CA MET A 382 8.85 26.50 7.24
C MET A 382 7.68 25.73 6.62
N LEU A 383 7.33 24.57 7.20
CA LEU A 383 6.13 23.82 6.84
C LEU A 383 4.85 24.40 7.45
N ASN A 384 4.93 25.55 8.09
CA ASN A 384 3.82 26.22 8.76
C ASN A 384 3.14 25.36 9.85
N MET A 385 3.95 24.63 10.66
CA MET A 385 3.46 23.90 11.82
C MET A 385 3.07 24.88 12.92
N LYS A 386 1.80 25.25 12.97
CA LYS A 386 1.28 26.17 14.00
C LYS A 386 0.83 25.42 15.26
N TYR A 387 0.46 24.16 15.14
CA TYR A 387 0.02 23.33 16.27
C TYR A 387 0.71 21.97 16.27
N ALA A 388 1.19 21.56 17.45
CA ALA A 388 1.59 20.19 17.74
C ALA A 388 0.57 19.54 18.68
N VAL A 389 0.07 18.34 18.37
CA VAL A 389 -0.81 17.57 19.25
C VAL A 389 0.03 16.58 20.04
N VAL A 390 0.00 16.67 21.36
CA VAL A 390 0.83 15.84 22.25
C VAL A 390 -0.02 14.92 23.13
N PRO A 391 0.51 13.73 23.47
CA PRO A 391 -0.17 12.86 24.40
C PRO A 391 -0.04 13.38 25.84
N LEU A 392 -1.12 13.31 26.60
CA LEU A 392 -1.17 13.59 28.04
C LEU A 392 -1.43 12.31 28.83
N GLN A 393 -1.24 12.39 30.16
CA GLN A 393 -1.56 11.28 31.05
C GLN A 393 -3.04 10.88 30.94
N GLY A 394 -3.33 9.58 31.06
CA GLY A 394 -4.68 9.03 30.95
C GLY A 394 -5.23 8.96 29.51
N GLY A 395 -4.37 8.98 28.48
CA GLY A 395 -4.77 8.83 27.07
C GLY A 395 -5.43 10.08 26.47
N LYS A 396 -5.38 11.21 27.17
CA LYS A 396 -5.83 12.50 26.63
C LYS A 396 -4.81 13.09 25.66
N GLN A 397 -5.25 14.02 24.84
CA GLN A 397 -4.42 14.75 23.87
C GLN A 397 -4.68 16.25 24.02
N ALA A 398 -3.65 17.06 23.85
CA ALA A 398 -3.77 18.51 23.87
C ALA A 398 -2.99 19.14 22.73
N PRO A 399 -3.48 20.27 22.16
CA PRO A 399 -2.73 21.06 21.21
C PRO A 399 -1.75 21.97 21.94
N VAL A 400 -0.57 22.11 21.38
CA VAL A 400 0.46 23.09 21.79
C VAL A 400 0.70 23.99 20.59
N GLN A 401 0.59 25.30 20.81
CA GLN A 401 0.81 26.30 19.77
C GLN A 401 2.31 26.57 19.56
N ASN A 402 2.72 26.66 18.30
CA ASN A 402 4.05 27.08 17.88
C ASN A 402 3.97 28.52 17.34
N PRO A 403 4.50 29.52 18.05
CA PRO A 403 4.50 30.90 17.61
C PRO A 403 5.49 31.20 16.47
N TYR A 404 6.42 30.27 16.20
CA TYR A 404 7.47 30.42 15.18
C TYR A 404 7.09 29.84 13.81
N ALA A 405 5.87 29.38 13.63
CA ALA A 405 5.38 28.96 12.31
C ALA A 405 5.47 30.13 11.32
N MET A 406 6.12 29.89 10.18
CA MET A 406 6.47 30.95 9.21
C MET A 406 5.30 31.41 8.35
N GLY A 407 4.10 30.90 8.57
CA GLY A 407 2.94 31.21 7.75
C GLY A 407 2.92 30.43 6.43
N ASN A 408 2.00 30.82 5.54
CA ASN A 408 1.88 30.17 4.23
C ASN A 408 2.87 30.73 3.20
N CYS A 409 3.31 31.97 3.35
CA CYS A 409 4.24 32.63 2.42
C CYS A 409 5.04 33.72 3.13
N TRP A 410 6.26 33.95 2.65
CA TRP A 410 7.15 35.02 3.14
C TRP A 410 8.17 35.42 2.06
N PHE A 411 8.73 36.59 2.15
CA PHE A 411 9.86 37.01 1.33
C PHE A 411 11.18 36.58 1.96
N VAL A 412 12.17 36.28 1.13
CA VAL A 412 13.56 36.02 1.56
C VAL A 412 14.51 37.09 1.04
N ASP A 413 15.59 37.30 1.80
CA ASP A 413 16.63 38.25 1.48
C ASP A 413 17.68 37.68 0.53
N GLU A 414 17.86 36.35 0.56
CA GLU A 414 18.94 35.66 -0.13
C GLU A 414 18.49 34.28 -0.59
N VAL A 415 18.97 33.88 -1.78
CA VAL A 415 18.83 32.50 -2.26
C VAL A 415 20.21 31.91 -2.51
N ILE A 416 20.52 30.85 -1.79
CA ILE A 416 21.76 30.09 -1.91
C ILE A 416 21.59 29.01 -2.98
N LEU A 417 22.43 29.05 -4.02
CA LEU A 417 22.41 28.05 -5.08
C LEU A 417 23.39 26.90 -4.77
N VAL A 418 22.90 25.67 -4.91
CA VAL A 418 23.66 24.45 -4.68
C VAL A 418 23.67 23.52 -5.90
N ASP A 419 24.66 22.63 -5.96
CA ASP A 419 24.81 21.71 -7.09
C ASP A 419 24.04 20.40 -6.93
N THR A 420 23.83 19.96 -5.70
CA THR A 420 23.26 18.66 -5.39
C THR A 420 22.01 18.76 -4.49
N PRO A 421 21.06 17.79 -4.63
CA PRO A 421 19.94 17.69 -3.70
C PRO A 421 20.34 17.44 -2.25
N ASP A 422 21.47 16.76 -2.02
CA ASP A 422 21.95 16.44 -0.68
C ASP A 422 22.45 17.71 0.03
N GLU A 423 23.16 18.61 -0.69
CA GLU A 423 23.53 19.93 -0.19
C GLU A 423 22.29 20.80 0.09
N GLU A 424 21.29 20.77 -0.83
CA GLU A 424 20.03 21.49 -0.64
C GLU A 424 19.32 21.05 0.64
N CYS A 425 19.30 19.75 0.91
CA CYS A 425 18.68 19.16 2.10
C CYS A 425 19.47 19.51 3.37
N ALA A 426 20.81 19.37 3.37
CA ALA A 426 21.66 19.58 4.54
C ALA A 426 21.60 21.02 5.06
N LEU A 427 21.61 22.01 4.17
CA LEU A 427 21.60 23.41 4.53
C LEU A 427 20.33 23.88 5.28
N LEU A 428 19.22 23.13 5.21
CA LEU A 428 17.97 23.50 5.89
C LEU A 428 18.10 23.64 7.41
N SER A 429 19.07 22.97 8.02
CA SER A 429 19.36 23.09 9.46
C SER A 429 20.45 24.10 9.79
N GLU A 430 21.11 24.69 8.79
CA GLU A 430 22.28 25.55 8.96
C GLU A 430 21.98 27.03 8.70
N ILE A 431 20.94 27.33 7.92
CA ILE A 431 20.58 28.68 7.48
C ILE A 431 19.35 29.23 8.22
N ASP A 432 19.19 30.56 8.21
CA ASP A 432 17.96 31.21 8.69
C ASP A 432 16.89 31.20 7.59
N LEU A 433 15.98 30.22 7.64
CA LEU A 433 14.93 30.05 6.64
C LEU A 433 13.90 31.19 6.57
N HIS A 434 13.89 32.11 7.56
CA HIS A 434 13.10 33.34 7.46
C HIS A 434 13.72 34.37 6.50
N LYS A 435 15.04 34.35 6.34
CA LYS A 435 15.80 35.31 5.54
C LYS A 435 16.42 34.70 4.29
N GLN A 436 16.66 33.40 4.33
CA GLN A 436 17.41 32.70 3.30
C GLN A 436 16.60 31.52 2.76
N ALA A 437 16.78 31.23 1.48
CA ALA A 437 16.29 30.01 0.86
C ALA A 437 17.44 29.29 0.14
N VAL A 438 17.36 27.99 0.01
CA VAL A 438 18.32 27.19 -0.77
C VAL A 438 17.63 26.60 -2.01
N ALA A 439 18.30 26.65 -3.15
CA ALA A 439 17.78 26.14 -4.42
C ALA A 439 18.85 25.40 -5.23
N ASP A 440 18.41 24.40 -5.97
CA ASP A 440 19.22 23.74 -6.99
C ASP A 440 19.50 24.73 -8.15
N LYS A 441 20.74 24.79 -8.63
CA LYS A 441 21.19 25.69 -9.72
C LYS A 441 20.32 25.65 -10.97
N LYS A 442 19.61 24.57 -11.24
CA LYS A 442 18.69 24.50 -12.38
C LYS A 442 17.51 25.48 -12.28
N PHE A 443 17.21 26.02 -11.11
CA PHE A 443 16.18 27.03 -10.89
C PHE A 443 16.70 28.46 -10.89
N ALA A 444 18.00 28.66 -11.12
CA ALA A 444 18.62 29.98 -11.12
C ALA A 444 17.97 30.97 -12.11
N GLU A 445 17.59 30.50 -13.29
CA GLU A 445 16.88 31.30 -14.31
C GLU A 445 15.47 31.70 -13.83
N ALA A 446 14.72 30.74 -13.26
CA ALA A 446 13.36 30.99 -12.76
C ALA A 446 13.34 31.92 -11.54
N LEU A 447 14.46 32.02 -10.81
CA LEU A 447 14.64 32.89 -9.65
C LEU A 447 15.37 34.20 -10.01
N ASP A 448 15.57 34.46 -11.31
CA ASP A 448 16.29 35.64 -11.84
C ASP A 448 17.70 35.85 -11.24
N ILE A 449 18.36 34.76 -10.86
CA ILE A 449 19.70 34.76 -10.29
C ILE A 449 20.69 34.49 -11.42
N THR A 450 21.21 35.57 -12.03
CA THR A 450 22.09 35.52 -13.22
C THR A 450 23.55 35.25 -12.89
N LYS A 451 23.96 35.27 -11.64
CA LYS A 451 25.34 35.04 -11.20
C LYS A 451 25.37 34.13 -9.96
N PRO A 452 26.38 33.23 -9.81
CA PRO A 452 26.53 32.36 -8.66
C PRO A 452 26.98 33.08 -7.37
N GLU A 453 27.17 34.41 -7.41
CA GLU A 453 27.46 35.18 -6.22
C GLU A 453 26.16 35.56 -5.53
N VAL A 454 26.13 35.27 -4.24
CA VAL A 454 25.10 35.72 -3.30
C VAL A 454 24.87 37.19 -3.52
N THR A 455 23.76 37.59 -4.10
CA THR A 455 23.36 38.96 -4.15
C THR A 455 22.46 39.18 -2.95
N PRO A 456 22.92 39.84 -1.89
CA PRO A 456 22.05 40.16 -0.76
C PRO A 456 20.89 41.01 -1.27
N LEU A 457 19.72 40.50 -1.26
CA LEU A 457 18.52 41.26 -1.43
C LEU A 457 18.32 41.96 -0.08
N MET A 458 18.70 43.22 0.06
CA MET A 458 18.51 43.94 1.33
C MET A 458 17.03 43.93 1.67
N ALA A 459 16.69 43.43 2.86
CA ALA A 459 15.32 43.46 3.37
C ALA A 459 14.87 44.91 3.50
N PHE A 460 13.68 45.21 3.03
CA PHE A 460 12.97 46.45 3.39
C PHE A 460 11.94 46.06 4.43
N ASP A 461 11.84 46.87 5.48
CA ASP A 461 10.93 46.64 6.62
C ASP A 461 9.43 46.70 6.24
N GLU A 462 9.08 47.02 4.99
CA GLU A 462 7.69 47.20 4.53
C GLU A 462 7.23 46.18 3.47
N SER A 463 8.05 45.19 3.09
CA SER A 463 7.60 44.15 2.15
C SER A 463 6.72 43.13 2.84
N SER A 464 5.54 42.84 2.26
CA SER A 464 4.59 41.86 2.79
C SER A 464 4.01 41.00 1.69
N ILE A 465 3.71 39.74 2.02
CA ILE A 465 2.94 38.80 1.19
C ILE A 465 2.05 37.97 2.10
N GLU A 466 0.77 37.88 1.77
CA GLU A 466 -0.21 37.21 2.60
C GLU A 466 -1.14 36.33 1.75
N LEU A 467 -1.54 35.18 2.31
CA LEU A 467 -2.58 34.32 1.73
C LEU A 467 -3.96 34.91 2.06
N THR A 468 -4.70 35.32 1.03
CA THR A 468 -6.03 35.94 1.17
C THR A 468 -7.16 34.95 1.01
N SER A 469 -6.95 33.86 0.23
CA SER A 469 -7.96 32.80 0.02
C SER A 469 -7.29 31.47 -0.24
N TYR A 470 -7.87 30.41 0.33
CA TYR A 470 -7.43 29.02 0.13
C TYR A 470 -8.55 28.14 -0.38
N ALA A 471 -8.30 27.51 -1.51
CA ALA A 471 -9.04 26.33 -1.98
C ALA A 471 -8.03 25.25 -2.42
N PRO A 472 -8.35 23.96 -2.40
CA PRO A 472 -7.39 22.88 -2.70
C PRO A 472 -6.61 23.03 -4.02
N ASN A 473 -7.24 23.63 -5.04
CA ASN A 473 -6.66 23.82 -6.37
C ASN A 473 -6.45 25.28 -6.76
N CYS A 474 -6.66 26.22 -5.83
CA CYS A 474 -6.55 27.65 -6.10
C CYS A 474 -6.22 28.40 -4.81
N LEU A 475 -5.05 29.03 -4.76
CA LEU A 475 -4.62 29.88 -3.66
C LEU A 475 -4.49 31.30 -4.17
N GLN A 476 -4.95 32.27 -3.38
CA GLN A 476 -4.86 33.69 -3.73
C GLN A 476 -4.02 34.41 -2.69
N TYR A 477 -3.14 35.30 -3.17
CA TYR A 477 -2.24 36.04 -2.33
C TYR A 477 -2.30 37.54 -2.71
N GLU A 478 -1.96 38.37 -1.76
CA GLU A 478 -1.72 39.78 -1.96
C GLU A 478 -0.29 40.08 -1.53
N SER A 479 0.45 40.80 -2.38
CA SER A 479 1.84 41.18 -2.11
C SER A 479 2.06 42.65 -2.28
N MET A 480 2.91 43.24 -1.43
CA MET A 480 3.41 44.59 -1.54
C MET A 480 4.91 44.59 -1.30
N ASN A 481 5.68 45.03 -2.27
CA ASN A 481 7.15 45.08 -2.20
C ASN A 481 7.74 46.18 -3.07
N GLU A 482 8.79 46.83 -2.58
CA GLU A 482 9.40 47.97 -3.28
C GLU A 482 10.33 47.55 -4.44
N ARG A 483 10.73 46.29 -4.48
CA ARG A 483 11.62 45.72 -5.50
C ARG A 483 11.27 44.29 -5.81
N ASN A 484 11.86 43.76 -6.89
CA ASN A 484 11.71 42.32 -7.17
C ASN A 484 12.28 41.50 -6.01
N GLN A 485 11.47 40.63 -5.41
CA GLN A 485 11.87 39.78 -4.29
C GLN A 485 11.40 38.36 -4.51
N VAL A 486 12.17 37.41 -3.96
CA VAL A 486 11.77 36.00 -3.98
C VAL A 486 10.80 35.73 -2.85
N ALA A 487 9.59 35.34 -3.19
CA ALA A 487 8.61 34.81 -2.25
C ALA A 487 8.72 33.28 -2.16
N VAL A 488 8.76 32.77 -0.94
CA VAL A 488 8.66 31.34 -0.63
C VAL A 488 7.24 31.05 -0.18
N PHE A 489 6.65 30.00 -0.72
CA PHE A 489 5.32 29.52 -0.37
C PHE A 489 5.44 28.19 0.38
N SER A 490 4.86 28.10 1.56
CA SER A 490 4.81 26.85 2.36
C SER A 490 3.87 25.82 1.72
N GLU A 491 4.03 25.61 0.41
CA GLU A 491 3.30 24.63 -0.38
C GLU A 491 4.30 23.67 -1.05
N ILE A 492 3.99 22.37 -1.00
CA ILE A 492 4.90 21.35 -1.54
C ILE A 492 4.99 21.49 -3.06
N TYR A 493 6.22 21.63 -3.55
CA TYR A 493 6.50 21.74 -4.98
C TYR A 493 6.17 20.42 -5.70
N TYR A 494 5.32 20.55 -6.71
CA TYR A 494 5.03 19.51 -7.68
C TYR A 494 5.30 20.08 -9.08
N PRO A 495 6.13 19.44 -9.91
CA PRO A 495 6.66 20.07 -11.13
C PRO A 495 5.66 20.19 -12.29
N TYR A 496 4.43 19.72 -12.09
CA TYR A 496 3.41 19.64 -13.13
C TYR A 496 2.15 20.37 -12.71
N ASP A 497 1.53 21.04 -13.68
CA ASP A 497 0.15 21.56 -13.62
C ASP A 497 -0.14 22.63 -12.56
N TRP A 498 0.86 23.12 -11.82
CA TRP A 498 0.74 24.28 -10.96
C TRP A 498 1.30 25.53 -11.66
N HIS A 499 0.48 26.59 -11.71
CA HIS A 499 0.80 27.85 -12.34
C HIS A 499 0.59 28.99 -11.34
N LEU A 500 1.48 29.97 -11.34
CA LEU A 500 1.35 31.19 -10.58
C LEU A 500 1.14 32.37 -11.53
N TYR A 501 0.13 33.17 -11.27
CA TYR A 501 -0.22 34.33 -12.08
C TYR A 501 -0.28 35.60 -11.24
N ILE A 502 0.21 36.72 -11.81
CA ILE A 502 -0.21 38.07 -11.40
C ILE A 502 -1.52 38.37 -12.12
N VAL A 503 -2.49 38.88 -11.38
CA VAL A 503 -3.79 39.28 -11.94
C VAL A 503 -3.86 40.81 -11.93
N ASN A 504 -3.94 41.43 -13.11
CA ASN A 504 -4.09 42.87 -13.26
C ASN A 504 -5.53 43.31 -12.96
N ASN A 505 -5.74 44.60 -12.73
CA ASN A 505 -7.06 45.19 -12.47
C ASN A 505 -8.11 44.90 -13.56
N ASN A 506 -7.68 44.58 -14.78
CA ASN A 506 -8.53 44.19 -15.90
C ASN A 506 -8.86 42.68 -15.93
N GLY A 507 -8.35 41.90 -14.96
CA GLY A 507 -8.51 40.44 -14.92
C GLY A 507 -7.56 39.65 -15.85
N GLU A 508 -6.61 40.32 -16.49
CA GLU A 508 -5.57 39.66 -17.29
C GLU A 508 -4.57 38.96 -16.38
N LYS A 509 -4.19 37.73 -16.74
CA LYS A 509 -3.24 36.90 -16.00
C LYS A 509 -1.88 36.92 -16.70
N MET A 510 -0.83 37.29 -15.98
CA MET A 510 0.56 37.16 -16.39
C MET A 510 1.22 36.05 -15.58
N GLU A 511 1.73 35.01 -16.24
CA GLU A 511 2.34 33.87 -15.58
C GLU A 511 3.73 34.20 -15.05
N LEU A 512 4.02 33.78 -13.82
CA LEU A 512 5.33 33.83 -13.20
C LEU A 512 5.92 32.42 -13.11
N PRO A 513 7.24 32.26 -13.41
CA PRO A 513 7.91 30.98 -13.26
C PRO A 513 7.90 30.52 -11.81
N LEU A 514 7.49 29.27 -11.57
CA LEU A 514 7.59 28.60 -10.27
C LEU A 514 8.91 27.84 -10.17
N ALA A 515 9.67 28.09 -9.12
CA ALA A 515 10.86 27.36 -8.73
C ALA A 515 10.61 26.47 -7.52
N ARG A 516 11.50 25.50 -7.30
CA ARG A 516 11.58 24.77 -6.04
C ARG A 516 12.73 25.33 -5.21
N VAL A 517 12.43 25.61 -3.93
CA VAL A 517 13.42 25.99 -2.91
C VAL A 517 13.23 25.15 -1.65
N ASN A 518 14.19 25.22 -0.76
CA ASN A 518 14.16 24.56 0.54
C ASN A 518 13.77 23.08 0.40
N TYR A 519 14.35 22.42 -0.60
CA TYR A 519 14.18 21.01 -0.93
C TYR A 519 12.78 20.61 -1.41
N THR A 520 11.71 21.23 -0.88
CA THR A 520 10.32 20.79 -1.11
C THR A 520 9.32 21.93 -1.35
N LEU A 521 9.67 23.20 -1.13
CA LEU A 521 8.73 24.30 -1.20
C LEU A 521 8.72 24.98 -2.58
N ARG A 522 7.66 25.77 -2.83
CA ARG A 522 7.52 26.59 -4.04
C ARG A 522 8.11 27.98 -3.80
N ALA A 523 8.66 28.58 -4.83
CA ALA A 523 9.06 29.98 -4.82
C ALA A 523 8.85 30.61 -6.19
N ALA A 524 8.76 31.95 -6.20
CA ALA A 524 8.74 32.75 -7.41
C ALA A 524 9.30 34.15 -7.13
N VAL A 525 9.82 34.82 -8.16
CA VAL A 525 10.18 36.22 -8.11
C VAL A 525 8.91 37.04 -8.28
N ILE A 526 8.59 37.86 -7.29
CA ILE A 526 7.46 38.79 -7.34
C ILE A 526 8.00 40.17 -7.71
N PRO A 527 7.53 40.78 -8.81
CA PRO A 527 7.95 42.13 -9.21
C PRO A 527 7.63 43.19 -8.16
N ALA A 528 8.33 44.33 -8.22
CA ALA A 528 8.03 45.46 -7.37
C ALA A 528 6.61 45.97 -7.59
N GLY A 529 5.94 46.35 -6.52
CA GLY A 529 4.58 46.90 -6.55
C GLY A 529 3.59 46.16 -5.67
N HIS A 530 2.33 46.52 -5.83
CA HIS A 530 1.20 45.84 -5.21
C HIS A 530 0.57 44.88 -6.21
N HIS A 531 0.53 43.60 -5.89
CA HIS A 531 0.05 42.57 -6.80
C HIS A 531 -0.95 41.64 -6.13
N GLN A 532 -1.98 41.25 -6.89
CA GLN A 532 -2.81 40.10 -6.61
C GLN A 532 -2.24 38.89 -7.34
N LEU A 533 -1.97 37.81 -6.60
CA LEU A 533 -1.39 36.60 -7.12
C LEU A 533 -2.41 35.45 -7.03
N VAL A 534 -2.44 34.62 -8.05
CA VAL A 534 -3.30 33.43 -8.08
C VAL A 534 -2.46 32.21 -8.46
N MET A 535 -2.39 31.24 -7.56
CA MET A 535 -1.72 29.95 -7.80
C MET A 535 -2.77 28.87 -8.06
N GLU A 536 -2.82 28.36 -9.30
CA GLU A 536 -3.85 27.42 -9.76
C GLU A 536 -3.27 26.08 -10.19
N PHE A 537 -4.00 25.01 -9.85
CA PHE A 537 -3.71 23.68 -10.35
C PHE A 537 -4.58 23.38 -11.58
N GLN A 538 -3.95 23.18 -12.74
CA GLN A 538 -4.60 22.95 -14.03
C GLN A 538 -4.21 21.57 -14.59
N PRO A 539 -4.80 20.46 -14.11
CA PRO A 539 -4.33 19.11 -14.40
C PRO A 539 -4.60 18.70 -15.85
N HIS A 540 -3.56 18.66 -16.67
CA HIS A 540 -3.61 18.13 -18.03
C HIS A 540 -3.96 16.65 -18.08
N ALA A 541 -3.56 15.88 -17.06
CA ALA A 541 -3.85 14.46 -16.95
C ALA A 541 -5.35 14.16 -17.00
N ILE A 542 -6.20 14.99 -16.37
CA ILE A 542 -7.67 14.80 -16.37
C ILE A 542 -8.27 14.96 -17.77
N GLN A 543 -7.73 15.85 -18.58
CA GLN A 543 -8.20 16.01 -19.96
C GLN A 543 -7.82 14.80 -20.83
N THR A 544 -6.58 14.32 -20.68
CA THR A 544 -6.10 13.11 -21.37
C THR A 544 -6.88 11.88 -20.93
N ASP A 545 -7.19 11.74 -19.64
CA ASP A 545 -7.93 10.61 -19.08
C ASP A 545 -9.36 10.51 -19.64
N LYS A 546 -10.04 11.63 -19.85
CA LYS A 546 -11.38 11.66 -20.48
C LYS A 546 -11.35 11.05 -21.89
N TRP A 547 -10.30 11.33 -22.68
CA TRP A 547 -10.14 10.76 -24.02
C TRP A 547 -9.79 9.27 -23.96
N CYS A 548 -8.89 8.86 -23.06
CA CYS A 548 -8.56 7.46 -22.84
C CYS A 548 -9.79 6.65 -22.41
N MET A 549 -10.61 7.19 -21.52
CA MET A 549 -11.86 6.60 -21.07
C MET A 549 -12.86 6.43 -22.23
N ALA A 550 -13.03 7.46 -23.07
CA ALA A 550 -13.90 7.39 -24.24
C ALA A 550 -13.44 6.31 -25.23
N ILE A 551 -12.13 6.21 -25.49
CA ILE A 551 -11.55 5.18 -26.36
C ILE A 551 -11.76 3.78 -25.77
N LEU A 552 -11.55 3.60 -24.47
CA LEU A 552 -11.79 2.32 -23.78
C LEU A 552 -13.25 1.89 -23.84
N ILE A 553 -14.18 2.81 -23.60
CA ILE A 553 -15.64 2.54 -23.71
C ILE A 553 -15.98 2.14 -25.14
N LEU A 554 -15.46 2.86 -26.13
CA LEU A 554 -15.68 2.53 -27.55
C LEU A 554 -15.11 1.15 -27.90
N ALA A 555 -13.90 0.83 -27.46
CA ALA A 555 -13.28 -0.48 -27.68
C ALA A 555 -14.08 -1.60 -27.02
N LEU A 556 -14.60 -1.38 -25.81
CA LEU A 556 -15.48 -2.33 -25.12
C LEU A 556 -16.79 -2.57 -25.89
N LEU A 557 -17.43 -1.49 -26.34
CA LEU A 557 -18.68 -1.57 -27.13
C LEU A 557 -18.45 -2.32 -28.46
N LEU A 558 -17.36 -2.05 -29.15
CA LEU A 558 -16.97 -2.77 -30.37
C LEU A 558 -16.70 -4.25 -30.11
N SER A 559 -16.02 -4.56 -29.00
CA SER A 559 -15.75 -5.95 -28.59
C SER A 559 -17.04 -6.71 -28.28
N VAL A 560 -17.95 -6.11 -27.49
CA VAL A 560 -19.27 -6.70 -27.18
C VAL A 560 -20.11 -6.84 -28.44
N GLY A 561 -20.13 -5.83 -29.32
CA GLY A 561 -20.79 -5.89 -30.62
C GLY A 561 -20.26 -6.99 -31.51
N GLY A 562 -18.93 -7.13 -31.60
CA GLY A 562 -18.25 -8.20 -32.36
C GLY A 562 -18.57 -9.60 -31.82
N LEU A 563 -18.62 -9.77 -30.49
CA LEU A 563 -18.99 -11.05 -29.86
C LEU A 563 -20.48 -11.41 -30.04
N THR A 564 -21.36 -10.43 -30.04
CA THR A 564 -22.81 -10.63 -30.15
C THR A 564 -23.30 -10.74 -31.60
N TYR A 565 -22.59 -10.13 -32.55
CA TYR A 565 -22.94 -10.16 -33.98
C TYR A 565 -23.13 -11.57 -34.56
N PRO A 566 -22.27 -12.57 -34.33
CA PRO A 566 -22.47 -13.94 -34.80
C PRO A 566 -23.69 -14.62 -34.19
N LEU A 567 -24.05 -14.26 -32.94
CA LEU A 567 -25.23 -14.79 -32.25
C LEU A 567 -26.52 -14.24 -32.87
N TRP A 568 -26.49 -12.99 -33.31
CA TRP A 568 -27.63 -12.32 -33.97
C TRP A 568 -27.84 -12.84 -35.42
N ARG A 569 -26.73 -13.10 -36.14
CA ARG A 569 -26.75 -13.63 -37.50
C ARG A 569 -27.24 -15.09 -37.57
N LYS A 570 -27.08 -15.88 -36.50
CA LYS A 570 -27.59 -17.26 -36.43
C LYS A 570 -29.10 -17.35 -36.10
N LYS A 571 -29.73 -16.24 -35.70
CA LYS A 571 -31.20 -16.15 -35.43
C LYS A 571 -32.01 -15.67 -36.63
N LYS A 572 -31.35 -15.22 -37.70
CA LYS A 572 -31.96 -15.00 -39.03
C LYS A 572 -31.58 -16.17 -39.95
#